data_fbe777f6d3d088457fe34013cc65940c
#
_entry.id   fbe777f6d3d088457fe34013cc65940c
#
_cell.length_a   1.000
_cell.length_b   1.000
_cell.length_c   1.000
_cell.angle_alpha   90.00
_cell.angle_beta   90.00
_cell.angle_gamma   90.00
#
_symmetry.space_group_name_H-M   'P 1'
#
loop_
_entity.id
_entity.type
_entity.pdbx_description
1 polymer ?
#
loop_
_entity_poly.entity_id
_entity_poly.type
_entity_poly.pdbx_seq_one_letter_code
_entity_poly.pdbx_strand_id
1 'polypeptide(L)'
;SDAEVMRFCQAFMTELYRHIGPDTDVPAGDIGTGAREIGYMFGQYKKIMNEYTGVLTGKSLSYGGSLARKEATGYGLCYFTNELLREHGMSFDGMTTVISGSGNVAIYACEKAQTLGAKVVALSDSNGYIYDRDGIKLDVVKQIKEVERGRISEYAKRVPGSVYTEGCSGIWSIKCDIALPCATQNEIC
;
A
#
# COMPACT_ATOMS: atom_id res chain seq x y z
N SER A 1 -3.38 20.63 -0.09
CA SER A 1 -2.54 20.65 1.12
C SER A 1 -3.11 19.78 2.22
N ASP A 2 -2.31 19.38 3.21
CA ASP A 2 -2.76 18.60 4.36
C ASP A 2 -3.87 19.32 5.15
N ALA A 3 -3.82 20.66 5.21
CA ALA A 3 -4.83 21.46 5.86
C ALA A 3 -6.19 21.42 5.13
N GLU A 4 -6.19 21.34 3.81
CA GLU A 4 -7.42 21.19 3.02
C GLU A 4 -8.02 19.80 3.20
N VAL A 5 -7.19 18.76 3.16
CA VAL A 5 -7.62 17.37 3.42
C VAL A 5 -8.20 17.26 4.84
N MET A 6 -7.55 17.86 5.84
CA MET A 6 -8.06 17.86 7.21
C MET A 6 -9.44 18.52 7.30
N ARG A 7 -9.63 19.71 6.72
CA ARG A 7 -10.95 20.40 6.71
C ARG A 7 -12.02 19.57 6.01
N PHE A 8 -11.66 18.95 4.89
CA PHE A 8 -12.59 18.06 4.18
C PHE A 8 -12.99 16.86 5.05
N CYS A 9 -12.04 16.15 5.66
CA CYS A 9 -12.30 15.02 6.54
C CYS A 9 -13.17 15.42 7.76
N GLN A 10 -12.91 16.59 8.32
CA GLN A 10 -13.69 17.11 9.44
C GLN A 10 -15.12 17.45 9.03
N ALA A 11 -15.31 18.13 7.89
CA ALA A 11 -16.64 18.46 7.36
C ALA A 11 -17.41 17.18 7.00
N PHE A 12 -16.78 16.24 6.31
CA PHE A 12 -17.36 14.93 5.98
C PHE A 12 -17.81 14.17 7.24
N MET A 13 -16.97 14.10 8.27
CA MET A 13 -17.31 13.43 9.51
C MET A 13 -18.45 14.15 10.27
N THR A 14 -18.55 15.47 10.16
CA THR A 14 -19.64 16.24 10.78
C THR A 14 -21.03 15.84 10.23
N GLU A 15 -21.09 15.37 8.99
CA GLU A 15 -22.32 14.81 8.41
C GLU A 15 -22.48 13.31 8.70
N LEU A 16 -21.36 12.56 8.63
CA LEU A 16 -21.37 11.10 8.70
C LEU A 16 -21.58 10.55 10.11
N TYR A 17 -21.14 11.25 11.17
CA TYR A 17 -21.04 10.69 12.53
C TYR A 17 -22.33 10.05 13.06
N ARG A 18 -23.47 10.57 12.65
CA ARG A 18 -24.81 10.09 13.10
C ARG A 18 -25.22 8.75 12.49
N HIS A 19 -24.51 8.30 11.47
CA HIS A 19 -24.80 7.07 10.71
C HIS A 19 -23.81 5.94 11.00
N ILE A 20 -22.79 6.19 11.80
CA ILE A 20 -21.70 5.25 12.09
C ILE A 20 -21.53 5.05 13.59
N GLY A 21 -20.92 3.94 13.95
CA GLY A 21 -20.64 3.60 15.35
C GLY A 21 -19.89 2.28 15.45
N PRO A 22 -19.40 1.89 16.63
CA PRO A 22 -18.66 0.65 16.81
C PRO A 22 -19.50 -0.60 16.50
N ASP A 23 -20.80 -0.52 16.66
CA ASP A 23 -21.77 -1.62 16.46
C ASP A 23 -22.78 -1.32 15.33
N THR A 24 -22.54 -0.30 14.54
CA THR A 24 -23.37 0.09 13.39
C THR A 24 -22.56 -0.09 12.12
N ASP A 25 -22.17 0.99 11.46
CA ASP A 25 -21.27 0.97 10.31
C ASP A 25 -19.88 1.43 10.72
N VAL A 26 -18.86 0.63 10.40
CA VAL A 26 -17.45 0.92 10.73
C VAL A 26 -16.68 1.23 9.44
N PRO A 27 -16.51 2.50 9.07
CA PRO A 27 -15.77 2.87 7.88
C PRO A 27 -14.29 2.47 7.96
N ALA A 28 -13.71 2.19 6.80
CA ALA A 28 -12.31 1.78 6.65
C ALA A 28 -11.58 2.69 5.66
N GLY A 29 -10.26 2.72 5.75
CA GLY A 29 -9.40 3.31 4.72
C GLY A 29 -9.38 2.45 3.46
N ASP A 30 -9.19 3.11 2.32
CA ASP A 30 -9.07 2.50 1.00
C ASP A 30 -8.12 3.35 0.13
N ILE A 31 -8.11 3.15 -1.20
CA ILE A 31 -7.26 3.92 -2.13
C ILE A 31 -7.38 5.42 -1.85
N GLY A 32 -6.26 6.06 -1.57
CA GLY A 32 -6.17 7.49 -1.26
C GLY A 32 -6.60 7.90 0.15
N THR A 33 -7.11 6.97 0.98
CA THR A 33 -7.54 7.23 2.36
C THR A 33 -6.71 6.37 3.33
N GLY A 34 -5.70 6.97 3.89
CA GLY A 34 -4.76 6.30 4.81
C GLY A 34 -4.88 6.76 6.27
N ALA A 35 -3.85 6.46 7.05
CA ALA A 35 -3.79 6.78 8.48
C ALA A 35 -3.98 8.27 8.78
N ARG A 36 -3.56 9.18 7.87
CA ARG A 36 -3.73 10.63 8.00
C ARG A 36 -5.22 11.00 7.98
N GLU A 37 -5.96 10.57 6.97
CA GLU A 37 -7.38 10.83 6.78
C GLU A 37 -8.20 10.20 7.91
N ILE A 38 -7.90 8.95 8.25
CA ILE A 38 -8.52 8.25 9.37
C ILE A 38 -8.29 9.01 10.69
N GLY A 39 -7.09 9.54 10.91
CA GLY A 39 -6.78 10.36 12.08
C GLY A 39 -7.62 11.63 12.16
N TYR A 40 -7.78 12.34 11.03
CA TYR A 40 -8.61 13.54 10.97
C TYR A 40 -10.10 13.24 11.21
N MET A 41 -10.61 12.16 10.63
CA MET A 41 -12.01 11.74 10.81
C MET A 41 -12.26 11.26 12.24
N PHE A 42 -11.38 10.45 12.81
CA PHE A 42 -11.53 9.97 14.19
C PHE A 42 -11.44 11.11 15.20
N GLY A 43 -10.54 12.06 15.01
CA GLY A 43 -10.44 13.25 15.86
C GLY A 43 -11.71 14.08 15.86
N GLN A 44 -12.34 14.27 14.70
CA GLN A 44 -13.62 14.97 14.58
C GLN A 44 -14.77 14.18 15.20
N TYR A 45 -14.84 12.87 14.96
CA TYR A 45 -15.85 12.01 15.60
C TYR A 45 -15.77 12.10 17.14
N LYS A 46 -14.56 11.93 17.68
CA LYS A 46 -14.32 12.04 19.13
C LYS A 46 -14.72 13.41 19.68
N LYS A 47 -14.46 14.49 18.92
CA LYS A 47 -14.84 15.85 19.33
C LYS A 47 -16.37 16.04 19.41
N ILE A 48 -17.13 15.43 18.48
CA ILE A 48 -18.58 15.53 18.41
C ILE A 48 -19.26 14.62 19.45
N MET A 49 -18.86 13.35 19.48
CA MET A 49 -19.49 12.31 20.29
C MET A 49 -18.97 12.26 21.71
N ASN A 50 -17.78 12.83 21.97
CA ASN A 50 -17.07 12.70 23.24
C ASN A 50 -16.80 11.23 23.65
N GLU A 51 -16.62 10.35 22.66
CA GLU A 51 -16.41 8.90 22.85
C GLU A 51 -15.09 8.45 22.29
N TYR A 52 -14.51 7.40 22.89
CA TYR A 52 -13.35 6.71 22.40
C TYR A 52 -13.73 5.26 22.07
N THR A 53 -14.21 5.04 20.87
CA THR A 53 -14.83 3.79 20.43
C THR A 53 -14.18 3.21 19.18
N GLY A 54 -14.60 1.99 18.79
CA GLY A 54 -14.12 1.27 17.60
C GLY A 54 -14.72 1.73 16.27
N VAL A 55 -15.08 3.00 16.12
CA VAL A 55 -15.88 3.53 15.00
C VAL A 55 -15.22 3.54 13.63
N LEU A 56 -13.90 3.50 13.56
CA LEU A 56 -13.11 3.53 12.31
C LEU A 56 -12.01 2.48 12.36
N THR A 57 -11.72 1.83 11.24
CA THR A 57 -10.51 0.98 11.13
C THR A 57 -9.33 1.80 10.61
N GLY A 58 -8.12 1.24 10.70
CA GLY A 58 -6.91 1.91 10.22
C GLY A 58 -6.40 3.05 11.11
N LYS A 59 -6.87 3.14 12.35
CA LYS A 59 -6.38 4.09 13.35
C LYS A 59 -4.90 3.80 13.70
N SER A 60 -4.18 4.84 14.10
CA SER A 60 -2.84 4.69 14.69
C SER A 60 -2.92 4.02 16.07
N LEU A 61 -1.83 3.38 16.49
CA LEU A 61 -1.71 2.74 17.81
C LEU A 61 -2.01 3.69 18.97
N SER A 62 -1.66 4.97 18.82
CA SER A 62 -1.87 6.00 19.85
C SER A 62 -3.34 6.33 20.11
N TYR A 63 -4.25 5.93 19.21
CA TYR A 63 -5.70 6.17 19.38
C TYR A 63 -6.55 4.96 18.97
N GLY A 64 -6.12 3.76 19.39
CA GLY A 64 -6.92 2.55 19.31
C GLY A 64 -6.78 1.72 18.04
N GLY A 65 -5.68 1.90 17.31
CA GLY A 65 -5.34 1.05 16.15
C GLY A 65 -4.77 -0.31 16.52
N SER A 66 -4.75 -1.21 15.54
CA SER A 66 -4.18 -2.55 15.68
C SER A 66 -2.71 -2.59 15.24
N LEU A 67 -1.92 -3.47 15.87
CA LEU A 67 -0.57 -3.82 15.42
C LEU A 67 -0.61 -4.45 14.03
N ALA A 68 0.46 -4.27 13.27
CA ALA A 68 0.68 -4.84 11.93
C ALA A 68 -0.43 -4.49 10.88
N ARG A 69 -1.29 -3.51 11.15
CA ARG A 69 -2.37 -3.13 10.22
C ARG A 69 -1.83 -2.58 8.90
N LYS A 70 -0.72 -1.86 8.97
CA LYS A 70 -0.09 -1.24 7.78
C LYS A 70 0.46 -2.31 6.83
N GLU A 71 1.05 -3.35 7.37
CA GLU A 71 1.67 -4.46 6.63
C GLU A 71 0.67 -5.54 6.19
N ALA A 72 -0.47 -5.64 6.87
CA ALA A 72 -1.35 -6.80 6.83
C ALA A 72 -1.76 -7.23 5.43
N THR A 73 -2.15 -6.31 4.56
CA THR A 73 -2.65 -6.63 3.22
C THR A 73 -1.52 -7.16 2.33
N GLY A 74 -0.38 -6.47 2.28
CA GLY A 74 0.78 -6.90 1.49
C GLY A 74 1.37 -8.23 1.99
N TYR A 75 1.47 -8.39 3.29
CA TYR A 75 1.95 -9.63 3.90
C TYR A 75 0.98 -10.79 3.67
N GLY A 76 -0.32 -10.55 3.85
CA GLY A 76 -1.35 -11.56 3.63
C GLY A 76 -1.36 -12.07 2.19
N LEU A 77 -1.20 -11.18 1.20
CA LEU A 77 -1.03 -11.56 -0.19
C LEU A 77 0.17 -12.50 -0.38
N CYS A 78 1.33 -12.16 0.18
CA CYS A 78 2.52 -12.99 0.06
C CYS A 78 2.37 -14.34 0.79
N TYR A 79 1.73 -14.37 1.95
CA TYR A 79 1.46 -15.64 2.63
C TYR A 79 0.52 -16.53 1.83
N PHE A 80 -0.56 -15.99 1.29
CA PHE A 80 -1.46 -16.73 0.41
C PHE A 80 -0.73 -17.27 -0.83
N THR A 81 0.05 -16.41 -1.50
CA THR A 81 0.84 -16.80 -2.67
C THR A 81 1.86 -17.89 -2.30
N ASN A 82 2.49 -17.80 -1.13
CA ASN A 82 3.46 -18.81 -0.69
C ASN A 82 2.80 -20.17 -0.48
N GLU A 83 1.59 -20.23 0.11
CA GLU A 83 0.85 -21.48 0.24
C GLU A 83 0.46 -22.05 -1.13
N LEU A 84 0.00 -21.19 -2.07
CA LEU A 84 -0.28 -21.61 -3.43
C LEU A 84 0.95 -22.19 -4.14
N LEU A 85 2.10 -21.54 -4.00
CA LEU A 85 3.37 -22.03 -4.56
C LEU A 85 3.76 -23.39 -3.96
N ARG A 86 3.58 -23.57 -2.65
CA ARG A 86 3.88 -24.85 -1.96
C ARG A 86 3.04 -26.00 -2.48
N GLU A 87 1.77 -25.81 -2.79
CA GLU A 87 0.91 -26.83 -3.41
C GLU A 87 1.44 -27.29 -4.77
N HIS A 88 2.23 -26.46 -5.44
CA HIS A 88 2.89 -26.77 -6.72
C HIS A 88 4.38 -27.14 -6.57
N GLY A 89 4.86 -27.37 -5.35
CA GLY A 89 6.28 -27.70 -5.09
C GLY A 89 7.25 -26.55 -5.35
N MET A 90 6.77 -25.30 -5.33
CA MET A 90 7.53 -24.08 -5.55
C MET A 90 7.61 -23.22 -4.28
N SER A 91 8.44 -22.19 -4.31
CA SER A 91 8.55 -21.18 -3.25
C SER A 91 8.91 -19.83 -3.85
N PHE A 92 8.91 -18.77 -3.05
CA PHE A 92 9.42 -17.47 -3.47
C PHE A 92 10.96 -17.44 -3.69
N ASP A 93 11.68 -18.36 -3.08
CA ASP A 93 13.14 -18.33 -3.06
C ASP A 93 13.73 -18.41 -4.47
N GLY A 94 14.54 -17.42 -4.82
CA GLY A 94 15.15 -17.27 -6.14
C GLY A 94 14.20 -16.82 -7.27
N MET A 95 12.91 -16.70 -7.03
CA MET A 95 11.92 -16.32 -8.06
C MET A 95 11.98 -14.83 -8.39
N THR A 96 11.94 -14.53 -9.68
CA THR A 96 11.79 -13.15 -10.17
C THR A 96 10.34 -12.70 -10.02
N THR A 97 10.13 -11.62 -9.27
CA THR A 97 8.79 -11.13 -8.94
C THR A 97 8.57 -9.72 -9.46
N VAL A 98 7.40 -9.49 -10.03
CA VAL A 98 6.91 -8.18 -10.48
C VAL A 98 5.69 -7.80 -9.63
N ILE A 99 5.64 -6.56 -9.16
CA ILE A 99 4.56 -6.07 -8.30
C ILE A 99 4.01 -4.76 -8.88
N SER A 100 2.72 -4.67 -9.15
CA SER A 100 2.13 -3.39 -9.54
C SER A 100 1.88 -2.49 -8.33
N GLY A 101 1.88 -1.19 -8.57
CA GLY A 101 1.72 -0.20 -7.51
C GLY A 101 3.03 0.18 -6.80
N SER A 102 2.94 1.18 -5.96
CA SER A 102 3.98 1.65 -5.05
C SER A 102 3.38 2.28 -3.79
N GLY A 103 2.12 1.97 -3.54
CA GLY A 103 1.40 2.33 -2.31
C GLY A 103 1.65 1.32 -1.19
N ASN A 104 0.82 1.40 -0.16
CA ASN A 104 0.96 0.58 1.05
C ASN A 104 1.02 -0.93 0.74
N VAL A 105 0.08 -1.45 -0.05
CA VAL A 105 0.02 -2.88 -0.36
C VAL A 105 1.28 -3.34 -1.10
N ALA A 106 1.69 -2.60 -2.14
CA ALA A 106 2.85 -2.94 -2.96
C ALA A 106 4.18 -2.88 -2.18
N ILE A 107 4.36 -1.87 -1.33
CA ILE A 107 5.55 -1.71 -0.49
C ILE A 107 5.71 -2.91 0.45
N TYR A 108 4.64 -3.30 1.15
CA TYR A 108 4.72 -4.40 2.10
C TYR A 108 4.66 -5.79 1.44
N ALA A 109 4.04 -5.91 0.26
CA ALA A 109 4.20 -7.10 -0.58
C ALA A 109 5.66 -7.27 -1.04
N CYS A 110 6.30 -6.18 -1.49
CA CYS A 110 7.71 -6.18 -1.86
C CYS A 110 8.61 -6.60 -0.68
N GLU A 111 8.40 -6.02 0.49
CA GLU A 111 9.16 -6.35 1.71
C GLU A 111 9.02 -7.83 2.06
N LYS A 112 7.80 -8.36 2.07
CA LYS A 112 7.57 -9.76 2.41
C LYS A 112 8.08 -10.71 1.34
N ALA A 113 7.88 -10.42 0.07
CA ALA A 113 8.41 -11.24 -1.03
C ALA A 113 9.95 -11.33 -0.97
N GLN A 114 10.64 -10.21 -0.74
CA GLN A 114 12.09 -10.19 -0.54
C GLN A 114 12.53 -10.98 0.70
N THR A 115 11.77 -10.88 1.79
CA THR A 115 12.03 -11.67 3.01
C THR A 115 11.90 -13.19 2.77
N LEU A 116 10.99 -13.58 1.87
CA LEU A 116 10.78 -14.98 1.46
C LEU A 116 11.77 -15.44 0.37
N GLY A 117 12.75 -14.62 0.01
CA GLY A 117 13.82 -14.96 -0.94
C GLY A 117 13.56 -14.57 -2.38
N ALA A 118 12.43 -13.90 -2.68
CA ALA A 118 12.16 -13.44 -4.04
C ALA A 118 13.04 -12.27 -4.46
N LYS A 119 13.33 -12.20 -5.74
CA LYS A 119 13.95 -11.04 -6.39
C LYS A 119 12.85 -10.16 -7.00
N VAL A 120 12.42 -9.14 -6.29
CA VAL A 120 11.45 -8.17 -6.82
C VAL A 120 12.16 -7.22 -7.75
N VAL A 121 11.80 -7.19 -9.04
CA VAL A 121 12.50 -6.42 -10.08
C VAL A 121 11.74 -5.22 -10.61
N ALA A 122 10.45 -5.09 -10.29
CA ALA A 122 9.64 -3.96 -10.78
C ALA A 122 8.55 -3.56 -9.79
N LEU A 123 8.29 -2.25 -9.76
CA LEU A 123 7.15 -1.60 -9.12
C LEU A 123 6.58 -0.54 -10.06
N SER A 124 5.30 -0.18 -9.89
CA SER A 124 4.67 0.86 -10.70
C SER A 124 3.95 1.92 -9.88
N ASP A 125 3.58 3.01 -10.53
CA ASP A 125 2.53 3.93 -10.09
C ASP A 125 1.60 4.25 -11.26
N SER A 126 0.67 5.19 -11.09
CA SER A 126 -0.29 5.54 -12.15
C SER A 126 0.34 6.11 -13.43
N ASN A 127 1.60 6.56 -13.38
CA ASN A 127 2.28 7.20 -14.50
C ASN A 127 3.21 6.24 -15.25
N GLY A 128 3.74 5.22 -14.58
CA GLY A 128 4.69 4.31 -15.18
C GLY A 128 5.24 3.28 -14.20
N TYR A 129 6.31 2.62 -14.59
CA TYR A 129 6.94 1.61 -13.77
C TYR A 129 8.47 1.74 -13.75
N ILE A 130 9.08 1.24 -12.70
CA ILE A 130 10.53 1.07 -12.57
C ILE A 130 10.89 -0.39 -12.79
N TYR A 131 12.02 -0.60 -13.41
CA TYR A 131 12.68 -1.90 -13.54
C TYR A 131 14.10 -1.82 -13.03
N ASP A 132 14.44 -2.70 -12.11
CA ASP A 132 15.78 -2.86 -11.56
C ASP A 132 16.19 -4.32 -11.66
N ARG A 133 17.10 -4.62 -12.60
CA ARG A 133 17.59 -5.98 -12.83
C ARG A 133 18.23 -6.61 -11.59
N ASP A 134 18.82 -5.79 -10.73
CA ASP A 134 19.54 -6.26 -9.54
C ASP A 134 18.62 -6.44 -8.33
N GLY A 135 17.36 -6.04 -8.48
CA GLY A 135 16.34 -6.10 -7.44
C GLY A 135 16.07 -4.74 -6.81
N ILE A 136 14.78 -4.48 -6.57
CA ILE A 136 14.29 -3.22 -6.00
C ILE A 136 14.92 -2.98 -4.62
N LYS A 137 15.50 -1.79 -4.43
CA LYS A 137 15.97 -1.27 -3.15
C LYS A 137 14.81 -0.63 -2.41
N LEU A 138 14.19 -1.41 -1.55
CA LEU A 138 12.91 -1.04 -0.91
C LEU A 138 13.03 0.20 -0.02
N ASP A 139 14.17 0.40 0.63
CA ASP A 139 14.46 1.60 1.44
C ASP A 139 14.37 2.88 0.63
N VAL A 140 14.87 2.87 -0.61
CA VAL A 140 14.75 4.02 -1.54
C VAL A 140 13.29 4.25 -1.93
N VAL A 141 12.52 3.18 -2.18
CA VAL A 141 11.09 3.30 -2.49
C VAL A 141 10.32 3.87 -1.29
N LYS A 142 10.56 3.36 -0.09
CA LYS A 142 9.94 3.88 1.15
C LYS A 142 10.26 5.37 1.35
N GLN A 143 11.52 5.77 1.16
CA GLN A 143 11.91 7.18 1.25
C GLN A 143 11.12 8.05 0.28
N ILE A 144 11.03 7.64 -0.99
CA ILE A 144 10.29 8.38 -2.02
C ILE A 144 8.79 8.44 -1.70
N LYS A 145 8.18 7.30 -1.36
CA LYS A 145 6.72 7.19 -1.28
C LYS A 145 6.16 7.60 0.08
N GLU A 146 6.78 7.19 1.18
CA GLU A 146 6.26 7.39 2.52
C GLU A 146 6.73 8.72 3.15
N VAL A 147 7.97 9.14 2.85
CA VAL A 147 8.56 10.36 3.44
C VAL A 147 8.34 11.57 2.52
N GLU A 148 8.79 11.46 1.27
CA GLU A 148 8.78 12.59 0.32
C GLU A 148 7.45 12.71 -0.44
N ARG A 149 6.63 11.66 -0.44
CA ARG A 149 5.36 11.55 -1.20
C ARG A 149 5.54 11.81 -2.71
N GLY A 150 6.71 11.39 -3.22
CA GLY A 150 7.11 11.56 -4.61
C GLY A 150 6.53 10.49 -5.55
N ARG A 151 6.86 10.63 -6.84
CA ARG A 151 6.54 9.64 -7.88
C ARG A 151 7.62 8.57 -7.93
N ILE A 152 7.22 7.34 -8.39
CA ILE A 152 8.16 6.21 -8.49
C ILE A 152 9.30 6.48 -9.48
N SER A 153 9.11 7.39 -10.44
CA SER A 153 10.13 7.81 -11.40
C SER A 153 11.41 8.37 -10.75
N GLU A 154 11.30 8.89 -9.52
CA GLU A 154 12.46 9.37 -8.76
C GLU A 154 13.44 8.24 -8.39
N TYR A 155 12.97 6.99 -8.35
CA TYR A 155 13.83 5.82 -8.09
C TYR A 155 14.95 5.70 -9.11
N ALA A 156 14.63 5.80 -10.41
CA ALA A 156 15.62 5.65 -11.48
C ALA A 156 16.69 6.75 -11.47
N LYS A 157 16.40 7.90 -10.86
CA LYS A 157 17.38 8.98 -10.67
C LYS A 157 18.35 8.69 -9.52
N ARG A 158 17.98 7.83 -8.57
CA ARG A 158 18.72 7.55 -7.34
C ARG A 158 19.47 6.22 -7.38
N VAL A 159 18.98 5.28 -8.19
CA VAL A 159 19.54 3.93 -8.30
C VAL A 159 20.13 3.74 -9.69
N PRO A 160 21.45 3.86 -9.86
CA PRO A 160 22.11 3.62 -11.14
C PRO A 160 21.83 2.21 -11.67
N GLY A 161 21.55 2.09 -12.96
CA GLY A 161 21.25 0.81 -13.62
C GLY A 161 19.75 0.46 -13.64
N SER A 162 18.91 1.14 -12.86
CA SER A 162 17.47 1.00 -12.96
C SER A 162 16.88 1.89 -14.06
N VAL A 163 15.72 1.52 -14.60
CA VAL A 163 15.05 2.21 -15.69
C VAL A 163 13.63 2.57 -15.27
N TYR A 164 13.18 3.77 -15.63
CA TYR A 164 11.78 4.17 -15.56
C TYR A 164 11.18 4.17 -16.96
N THR A 165 9.98 3.63 -17.09
CA THR A 165 9.20 3.61 -18.34
C THR A 165 7.82 4.18 -18.08
N GLU A 166 7.36 5.08 -18.93
CA GLU A 166 6.00 5.61 -18.89
C GLU A 166 4.96 4.56 -19.30
N GLY A 167 3.76 4.65 -18.71
CA GLY A 167 2.66 3.70 -18.93
C GLY A 167 2.72 2.52 -17.96
N CYS A 168 1.85 2.52 -16.96
CA CYS A 168 1.87 1.53 -15.86
C CYS A 168 1.59 0.10 -16.31
N SER A 169 0.75 -0.11 -17.34
CA SER A 169 0.40 -1.45 -17.86
C SER A 169 1.58 -2.22 -18.46
N GLY A 170 2.62 -1.50 -18.91
CA GLY A 170 3.83 -2.11 -19.45
C GLY A 170 4.59 -3.00 -18.47
N ILE A 171 4.33 -2.85 -17.17
CA ILE A 171 4.95 -3.67 -16.12
C ILE A 171 4.66 -5.17 -16.32
N TRP A 172 3.50 -5.52 -16.86
CA TRP A 172 3.09 -6.91 -17.10
C TRP A 172 3.79 -7.56 -18.32
N SER A 173 4.55 -6.79 -19.10
CA SER A 173 5.41 -7.31 -20.18
C SER A 173 6.76 -7.79 -19.68
N ILE A 174 7.10 -7.53 -18.42
CA ILE A 174 8.36 -7.97 -17.81
C ILE A 174 8.29 -9.47 -17.54
N LYS A 175 9.25 -10.23 -18.08
CA LYS A 175 9.34 -11.67 -17.80
C LYS A 175 9.60 -11.90 -16.29
N CYS A 176 8.70 -12.64 -15.66
CA CYS A 176 8.78 -12.97 -14.23
C CYS A 176 8.23 -14.37 -13.97
N ASP A 177 8.51 -14.90 -12.79
CA ASP A 177 7.95 -16.15 -12.28
C ASP A 177 6.68 -15.90 -11.48
N ILE A 178 6.62 -14.75 -10.77
CA ILE A 178 5.51 -14.35 -9.93
C ILE A 178 5.09 -12.92 -10.29
N ALA A 179 3.78 -12.72 -10.50
CA ALA A 179 3.17 -11.41 -10.72
C ALA A 179 2.16 -11.13 -9.60
N LEU A 180 2.36 -10.04 -8.85
CA LEU A 180 1.51 -9.62 -7.75
C LEU A 180 0.80 -8.30 -8.08
N PRO A 181 -0.50 -8.32 -8.43
CA PRO A 181 -1.27 -7.09 -8.62
C PRO A 181 -1.58 -6.44 -7.27
N CYS A 182 -1.04 -5.24 -7.04
CA CYS A 182 -1.11 -4.52 -5.76
C CYS A 182 -1.53 -3.04 -5.92
N ALA A 183 -2.06 -2.64 -7.08
CA ALA A 183 -2.44 -1.26 -7.35
C ALA A 183 -3.94 -1.05 -7.36
N THR A 184 -4.62 -1.47 -8.43
CA THR A 184 -6.05 -1.22 -8.61
C THR A 184 -6.76 -2.47 -9.14
N GLN A 185 -8.10 -2.45 -9.09
CA GLN A 185 -8.91 -3.49 -9.73
C GLN A 185 -8.75 -3.45 -11.26
N ASN A 186 -8.96 -4.61 -11.92
CA ASN A 186 -8.96 -4.76 -13.38
C ASN A 186 -7.63 -4.36 -14.08
N GLU A 187 -6.51 -4.48 -13.39
CA GLU A 187 -5.21 -4.16 -13.98
C GLU A 187 -4.57 -5.31 -14.78
N ILE A 188 -5.13 -6.51 -14.67
CA ILE A 188 -4.82 -7.67 -15.50
C ILE A 188 -6.11 -8.06 -16.24
N CYS A 189 -6.10 -7.95 -17.57
CA CYS A 189 -7.22 -8.29 -18.47
C CYS A 189 -6.82 -9.40 -19.42
#